data_1952f05cb097d952c281c7f446dcbaee
#
_entry.id   1952f05cb097d952c281c7f446dcbaee
#
_cell.length_a   1.000
_cell.length_b   1.000
_cell.length_c   1.000
_cell.angle_alpha   90.00
_cell.angle_beta   90.00
_cell.angle_gamma   90.00
#
_symmetry.space_group_name_H-M   'P 1'
#
loop_
_entity.id
_entity.type
_entity.pdbx_description
1 polymer ?
#
loop_
_entity_poly.entity_id
_entity_poly.type
_entity_poly.pdbx_seq_one_letter_code
_entity_poly.pdbx_strand_id
1 'polypeptide(L)'
;MVGGRRIICAGKQHVAPELVSLNVPLFVATDVEDALALAPLRAAFPCTILLRDLSDVPEVRMLDRLVSGEDGVPLAPFLAPLLDAAIMGRAWAVVGTEGSTFTTYVEGLLWRLEHGHQIAQRG
;
A
#
# COMPACT_ATOMS: atom_id res chain seq x y z
N MET A 1 4.59 -11.10 5.81
CA MET A 1 3.90 -10.79 7.09
C MET A 1 4.03 -9.31 7.38
N VAL A 2 3.02 -8.70 7.95
CA VAL A 2 3.02 -7.31 8.39
C VAL A 2 2.89 -7.31 9.91
N GLY A 3 3.76 -6.57 10.61
CA GLY A 3 3.75 -6.51 12.07
C GLY A 3 3.88 -7.88 12.75
N GLY A 4 4.56 -8.83 12.13
CA GLY A 4 4.69 -10.19 12.62
C GLY A 4 3.48 -11.08 12.37
N ARG A 5 2.44 -10.59 11.74
CA ARG A 5 1.23 -11.33 11.43
C ARG A 5 1.24 -11.88 10.00
N ARG A 6 0.62 -13.04 9.84
CA ARG A 6 0.44 -13.63 8.52
C ARG A 6 -0.65 -12.88 7.77
N ILE A 7 -0.35 -12.46 6.54
CA ILE A 7 -1.34 -11.85 5.65
C ILE A 7 -2.19 -12.97 5.06
N ILE A 8 -3.52 -12.87 5.22
CA ILE A 8 -4.48 -13.82 4.67
C ILE A 8 -5.19 -13.15 3.50
N CYS A 9 -5.22 -13.84 2.35
CA CYS A 9 -5.95 -13.36 1.19
C CYS A 9 -7.45 -13.33 1.48
N ALA A 10 -8.09 -12.17 1.33
CA ALA A 10 -9.52 -12.02 1.55
C ALA A 10 -10.35 -12.61 0.41
N GLY A 11 -9.82 -12.63 -0.81
CA GLY A 11 -10.50 -13.14 -1.98
C GLY A 11 -10.26 -14.63 -2.22
N LYS A 12 -11.12 -15.19 -3.08
CA LYS A 12 -10.95 -16.57 -3.53
C LYS A 12 -9.77 -16.67 -4.49
N GLN A 13 -8.76 -17.44 -4.10
CA GLN A 13 -7.55 -17.61 -4.91
C GLN A 13 -7.82 -18.36 -6.22
N HIS A 14 -7.08 -17.97 -7.25
CA HIS A 14 -7.11 -18.66 -8.54
C HIS A 14 -6.47 -20.04 -8.41
N VAL A 15 -7.09 -21.02 -9.05
CA VAL A 15 -6.57 -22.39 -9.13
C VAL A 15 -6.11 -22.75 -10.54
N ALA A 16 -6.56 -22.02 -11.57
CA ALA A 16 -6.15 -22.24 -12.95
C ALA A 16 -4.66 -21.92 -13.12
N PRO A 17 -3.86 -22.79 -13.78
CA PRO A 17 -2.42 -22.58 -13.90
C PRO A 17 -2.02 -21.24 -14.51
N GLU A 18 -2.81 -20.73 -15.47
CA GLU A 18 -2.56 -19.46 -16.13
C GLU A 18 -2.83 -18.23 -15.24
N LEU A 19 -3.56 -18.42 -14.14
CA LEU A 19 -3.95 -17.32 -13.23
C LEU A 19 -3.28 -17.40 -11.86
N VAL A 20 -2.63 -18.51 -11.53
CA VAL A 20 -2.04 -18.74 -10.20
C VAL A 20 -1.03 -17.66 -9.82
N SER A 21 -0.30 -17.12 -10.79
CA SER A 21 0.66 -16.04 -10.53
C SER A 21 0.01 -14.74 -10.02
N LEU A 22 -1.30 -14.58 -10.20
CA LEU A 22 -2.05 -13.43 -9.72
C LEU A 22 -2.45 -13.54 -8.24
N ASN A 23 -2.15 -14.66 -7.59
CA ASN A 23 -2.38 -14.85 -6.15
C ASN A 23 -1.32 -14.19 -5.27
N VAL A 24 -0.38 -13.46 -5.85
CA VAL A 24 0.65 -12.75 -5.09
C VAL A 24 0.04 -11.66 -4.21
N PRO A 25 0.63 -11.37 -3.04
CA PRO A 25 0.21 -10.21 -2.25
C PRO A 25 0.41 -8.93 -3.06
N LEU A 26 -0.65 -8.12 -3.17
CA LEU A 26 -0.62 -6.86 -3.87
C LEU A 26 -1.08 -5.75 -2.93
N PHE A 27 -0.16 -4.88 -2.51
CA PHE A 27 -0.51 -3.71 -1.73
C PHE A 27 -0.89 -2.56 -2.66
N VAL A 28 -2.05 -1.96 -2.45
CA VAL A 28 -2.56 -0.87 -3.27
C VAL A 28 -2.70 0.38 -2.43
N ALA A 29 -1.99 1.44 -2.82
CA ALA A 29 -2.17 2.77 -2.27
C ALA A 29 -3.11 3.56 -3.19
N THR A 30 -4.27 3.94 -2.69
CA THR A 30 -5.27 4.68 -3.47
C THR A 30 -6.13 5.52 -2.53
N ASP A 31 -6.63 6.63 -3.05
CA ASP A 31 -7.64 7.46 -2.38
C ASP A 31 -9.07 7.03 -2.70
N VAL A 32 -9.24 6.01 -3.55
CA VAL A 32 -10.56 5.46 -3.87
C VAL A 32 -11.10 4.68 -2.67
N GLU A 33 -12.26 5.10 -2.17
CA GLU A 33 -12.91 4.46 -1.03
C GLU A 33 -14.05 3.53 -1.43
N ASP A 34 -14.58 3.67 -2.65
CA ASP A 34 -15.70 2.89 -3.13
C ASP A 34 -15.29 1.43 -3.38
N ALA A 35 -15.89 0.52 -2.61
CA ALA A 35 -15.63 -0.91 -2.74
C ALA A 35 -16.00 -1.44 -4.12
N LEU A 36 -17.03 -0.88 -4.78
CA LEU A 36 -17.42 -1.30 -6.12
C LEU A 36 -16.36 -0.94 -7.16
N ALA A 37 -15.68 0.20 -7.00
CA ALA A 37 -14.62 0.60 -7.90
C ALA A 37 -13.40 -0.31 -7.79
N LEU A 38 -13.15 -0.89 -6.60
CA LEU A 38 -12.03 -1.79 -6.35
C LEU A 38 -12.35 -3.26 -6.64
N ALA A 39 -13.62 -3.60 -6.84
CA ALA A 39 -14.04 -4.99 -7.02
C ALA A 39 -13.35 -5.69 -8.21
N PRO A 40 -13.20 -5.07 -9.39
CA PRO A 40 -12.48 -5.72 -10.50
C PRO A 40 -11.02 -6.02 -10.16
N LEU A 41 -10.36 -5.12 -9.46
CA LEU A 41 -8.97 -5.31 -9.04
C LEU A 41 -8.86 -6.48 -8.05
N ARG A 42 -9.74 -6.52 -7.04
CA ARG A 42 -9.76 -7.59 -6.06
C ARG A 42 -10.12 -8.95 -6.66
N ALA A 43 -10.95 -8.96 -7.71
CA ALA A 43 -11.28 -10.20 -8.42
C ALA A 43 -10.07 -10.73 -9.20
N ALA A 44 -9.33 -9.85 -9.87
CA ALA A 44 -8.15 -10.23 -10.63
C ALA A 44 -6.97 -10.61 -9.71
N PHE A 45 -6.80 -9.88 -8.61
CA PHE A 45 -5.73 -10.08 -7.61
C PHE A 45 -6.36 -10.35 -6.25
N PRO A 46 -6.67 -11.61 -5.94
CA PRO A 46 -7.44 -11.93 -4.72
C PRO A 46 -6.70 -11.63 -3.42
N CYS A 47 -5.38 -11.46 -3.47
CA CYS A 47 -4.59 -11.08 -2.29
C CYS A 47 -4.28 -9.58 -2.27
N THR A 48 -5.17 -8.75 -2.79
CA THR A 48 -5.08 -7.30 -2.73
C THR A 48 -5.28 -6.80 -1.29
N ILE A 49 -4.39 -5.94 -0.84
CA ILE A 49 -4.37 -5.39 0.52
C ILE A 49 -4.27 -3.87 0.41
N LEU A 50 -5.15 -3.17 1.11
CA LEU A 50 -5.08 -1.72 1.29
C LEU A 50 -4.71 -1.43 2.74
N LEU A 51 -4.27 -0.19 3.02
CA LEU A 51 -3.92 0.22 4.38
C LEU A 51 -5.08 -0.01 5.36
N ARG A 52 -6.31 0.28 4.95
CA ARG A 52 -7.51 0.07 5.79
C ARG A 52 -7.74 -1.39 6.16
N ASP A 53 -7.26 -2.33 5.35
CA ASP A 53 -7.37 -3.76 5.65
C ASP A 53 -6.42 -4.19 6.77
N LEU A 54 -5.47 -3.32 7.14
CA LEU A 54 -4.50 -3.53 8.21
C LEU A 54 -4.90 -2.85 9.52
N SER A 55 -6.14 -2.44 9.66
CA SER A 55 -6.63 -1.70 10.83
C SER A 55 -6.52 -2.49 12.15
N ASP A 56 -6.39 -3.80 12.10
CA ASP A 56 -6.16 -4.65 13.27
C ASP A 56 -4.68 -4.70 13.70
N VAL A 57 -3.77 -4.19 12.87
CA VAL A 57 -2.36 -4.06 13.22
C VAL A 57 -2.21 -2.91 14.22
N PRO A 58 -1.62 -3.13 15.42
CA PRO A 58 -1.57 -2.10 16.46
C PRO A 58 -0.94 -0.78 16.01
N GLU A 59 0.14 -0.83 15.24
CA GLU A 59 0.85 0.34 14.75
C GLU A 59 -0.01 1.16 13.78
N VAL A 60 -0.82 0.50 12.95
CA VAL A 60 -1.75 1.16 12.04
C VAL A 60 -2.92 1.76 12.82
N ARG A 61 -3.44 1.03 13.81
CA ARG A 61 -4.53 1.51 14.67
C ARG A 61 -4.15 2.76 15.44
N MET A 62 -2.89 2.90 15.84
CA MET A 62 -2.41 4.07 16.55
C MET A 62 -2.58 5.36 15.74
N LEU A 63 -2.58 5.29 14.42
CA LEU A 63 -2.77 6.49 13.57
C LEU A 63 -4.09 7.19 13.87
N ASP A 64 -5.15 6.44 14.12
CA ASP A 64 -6.48 7.00 14.37
C ASP A 64 -6.56 7.76 15.71
N ARG A 65 -5.60 7.55 16.58
CA ARG A 65 -5.55 8.19 17.90
C ARG A 65 -4.64 9.40 17.93
N LEU A 66 -3.83 9.62 16.89
CA LEU A 66 -2.90 10.74 16.85
C LEU A 66 -3.63 12.03 16.51
N VAL A 67 -3.41 13.02 17.35
CA VAL A 67 -3.95 14.36 17.16
C VAL A 67 -2.83 15.38 17.32
N SER A 68 -3.00 16.54 16.68
CA SER A 68 -2.08 17.65 16.85
C SER A 68 -2.16 18.17 18.29
N GLY A 69 -1.01 18.40 18.93
CA GLY A 69 -0.93 18.96 20.27
C GLY A 69 -1.41 20.40 20.37
N GLU A 70 -1.45 21.13 19.28
CA GLU A 70 -1.85 22.55 19.26
C GLU A 70 -3.35 22.73 19.12
N ASP A 71 -3.97 22.03 18.17
CA ASP A 71 -5.37 22.27 17.81
C ASP A 71 -6.26 21.02 17.88
N GLY A 72 -5.69 19.88 18.25
CA GLY A 72 -6.46 18.62 18.36
C GLY A 72 -6.91 18.02 17.04
N VAL A 73 -6.38 18.50 15.90
CA VAL A 73 -6.74 17.99 14.58
C VAL A 73 -6.23 16.55 14.41
N PRO A 74 -7.06 15.60 13.94
CA PRO A 74 -6.61 14.24 13.65
C PRO A 74 -5.49 14.23 12.61
N LEU A 75 -4.42 13.49 12.87
CA LEU A 75 -3.25 13.43 11.99
C LEU A 75 -3.31 12.31 10.96
N ALA A 76 -4.20 11.32 11.12
CA ALA A 76 -4.29 10.18 10.22
C ALA A 76 -4.43 10.57 8.75
N PRO A 77 -5.28 11.54 8.34
CA PRO A 77 -5.39 11.92 6.93
C PRO A 77 -4.09 12.44 6.33
N PHE A 78 -3.20 13.00 7.15
CA PHE A 78 -1.90 13.51 6.71
C PHE A 78 -0.83 12.44 6.71
N LEU A 79 -0.91 11.48 7.65
CA LEU A 79 0.12 10.46 7.83
C LEU A 79 -0.14 9.19 7.02
N ALA A 80 -1.39 8.88 6.70
CA ALA A 80 -1.73 7.66 5.96
C ALA A 80 -1.04 7.58 4.60
N PRO A 81 -0.97 8.65 3.77
CA PRO A 81 -0.22 8.58 2.52
C PRO A 81 1.27 8.32 2.72
N LEU A 82 1.86 8.81 3.80
CA LEU A 82 3.27 8.56 4.11
C LEU A 82 3.49 7.11 4.51
N LEU A 83 2.56 6.50 5.24
CA LEU A 83 2.62 5.09 5.59
C LEU A 83 2.43 4.22 4.35
N ASP A 84 1.49 4.56 3.47
CA ASP A 84 1.35 3.91 2.16
C ASP A 84 2.67 3.92 1.39
N ALA A 85 3.32 5.08 1.33
CA ALA A 85 4.59 5.24 0.64
C ALA A 85 5.68 4.36 1.26
N ALA A 86 5.76 4.31 2.58
CA ALA A 86 6.75 3.51 3.29
C ALA A 86 6.57 2.01 3.03
N ILE A 87 5.32 1.53 3.02
CA ILE A 87 5.02 0.13 2.72
C ILE A 87 5.41 -0.20 1.28
N MET A 88 5.00 0.65 0.33
CA MET A 88 5.29 0.45 -1.09
C MET A 88 6.80 0.48 -1.37
N GLY A 89 7.54 1.34 -0.69
CA GLY A 89 8.99 1.44 -0.86
C GLY A 89 9.72 0.15 -0.52
N ARG A 90 9.13 -0.69 0.34
CA ARG A 90 9.70 -1.98 0.74
C ARG A 90 9.23 -3.16 -0.12
N ALA A 91 8.33 -2.92 -1.06
CA ALA A 91 7.83 -3.99 -1.92
C ALA A 91 8.93 -4.53 -2.84
N TRP A 92 8.73 -5.76 -3.31
CA TRP A 92 9.64 -6.38 -4.28
C TRP A 92 9.67 -5.59 -5.59
N ALA A 93 8.52 -5.11 -6.03
CA ALA A 93 8.38 -4.28 -7.22
C ALA A 93 7.27 -3.26 -7.01
N VAL A 94 7.36 -2.13 -7.68
CA VAL A 94 6.38 -1.03 -7.59
C VAL A 94 5.92 -0.66 -8.99
N VAL A 95 4.61 -0.51 -9.14
CA VAL A 95 3.98 0.04 -10.35
C VAL A 95 3.14 1.23 -9.92
N GLY A 96 3.25 2.32 -10.61
CA GLY A 96 2.52 3.53 -10.28
C GLY A 96 1.93 4.23 -11.49
N THR A 97 1.29 5.37 -11.23
CA THR A 97 0.66 6.20 -12.25
C THR A 97 1.67 7.19 -12.81
N GLU A 98 1.83 7.19 -14.13
CA GLU A 98 2.68 8.16 -14.80
C GLU A 98 2.24 9.58 -14.48
N GLY A 99 3.20 10.47 -14.22
CA GLY A 99 2.93 11.85 -13.88
C GLY A 99 2.52 12.12 -12.45
N SER A 100 2.32 11.09 -11.64
CA SER A 100 1.98 11.23 -10.22
C SER A 100 3.22 11.59 -9.40
N THR A 101 3.13 12.64 -8.60
CA THR A 101 4.20 13.02 -7.65
C THR A 101 4.39 11.96 -6.58
N PHE A 102 3.32 11.33 -6.11
CA PHE A 102 3.38 10.23 -5.16
C PHE A 102 4.16 9.05 -5.75
N THR A 103 3.84 8.62 -6.96
CA THR A 103 4.55 7.54 -7.66
C THR A 103 6.03 7.87 -7.82
N THR A 104 6.36 9.10 -8.21
CA THR A 104 7.75 9.52 -8.36
C THR A 104 8.50 9.45 -7.03
N TYR A 105 7.88 9.83 -5.94
CA TYR A 105 8.49 9.77 -4.61
C TYR A 105 8.73 8.31 -4.19
N VAL A 106 7.74 7.44 -4.37
CA VAL A 106 7.86 6.03 -3.97
C VAL A 106 8.84 5.28 -4.86
N GLU A 107 8.62 5.30 -6.17
CA GLU A 107 9.42 4.52 -7.12
C GLU A 107 10.80 5.11 -7.33
N GLY A 108 10.87 6.43 -7.48
CA GLY A 108 12.11 7.13 -7.79
C GLY A 108 13.03 7.33 -6.60
N LEU A 109 12.53 7.29 -5.37
CA LEU A 109 13.30 7.53 -4.16
C LEU A 109 13.23 6.37 -3.19
N LEU A 110 12.08 6.15 -2.55
CA LEU A 110 11.99 5.22 -1.43
C LEU A 110 12.33 3.79 -1.83
N TRP A 111 11.74 3.30 -2.91
CA TRP A 111 12.00 1.92 -3.37
C TRP A 111 13.46 1.73 -3.74
N ARG A 112 14.05 2.71 -4.42
CA ARG A 112 15.46 2.64 -4.84
C ARG A 112 16.39 2.66 -3.64
N LEU A 113 16.11 3.46 -2.63
CA LEU A 113 16.90 3.49 -1.40
C LEU A 113 16.85 2.15 -0.67
N GLU A 114 15.65 1.56 -0.52
CA GLU A 114 15.48 0.27 0.16
C GLU A 114 16.18 -0.87 -0.57
N HIS A 115 16.27 -0.82 -1.91
CA HIS A 115 16.87 -1.86 -2.73
C HIS A 115 18.32 -1.56 -3.14
N GLY A 116 18.93 -0.53 -2.59
CA GLY A 116 20.31 -0.18 -2.87
C GLY A 116 20.57 0.35 -4.28
N HIS A 117 19.53 0.81 -4.97
CA HIS A 117 19.67 1.40 -6.31
C HIS A 117 20.00 2.88 -6.23
N GLN A 118 20.56 3.39 -7.33
CA GLN A 118 20.79 4.82 -7.46
C GLN A 118 19.46 5.58 -7.49
N ILE A 119 19.40 6.69 -6.77
CA ILE A 119 18.20 7.53 -6.73
C ILE A 119 17.95 8.09 -8.13
N ALA A 120 16.70 8.02 -8.59
CA ALA A 120 16.30 8.58 -9.86
C ALA A 120 16.37 10.11 -9.80
N GLN A 121 17.12 10.69 -10.76
CA GLN A 121 17.19 12.14 -10.89
C GLN A 121 16.20 12.58 -11.97
N ARG A 122 15.51 13.68 -11.69
CA ARG A 122 14.70 14.34 -12.72
C ARG A 122 15.60 15.23 -13.54
N GLY A 123 15.63 14.94 -14.80
CA GLY A 123 16.29 15.80 -15.77
C GLY A 123 15.53 17.10 -16.00
#